data_b2e8d98e688ec529e2c8ce4165bde6de
#
_entry.id   b2e8d98e688ec529e2c8ce4165bde6de
#
_cell.length_a   1.000
_cell.length_b   1.000
_cell.length_c   1.000
_cell.angle_alpha   90.00
_cell.angle_beta   90.00
_cell.angle_gamma   90.00
#
_symmetry.space_group_name_H-M   'P 1'
#
loop_
_entity.id
_entity.type
_entity.pdbx_description
1 polymer ?
#
loop_
_entity_poly.entity_id
_entity_poly.type
_entity_poly.pdbx_seq_one_letter_code
_entity_poly.pdbx_strand_id
1 'polypeptide(L)'
;MTVTLLAPPAEIIHLSGISWKTYETLLAEMSDRRLRLTYNRGNLEIMAPSTGHEFSKTLIGRFVETLAEESVVPIYPLGSTTFKRPKLSGAEPDECFYIDNIEAVRGKKRLDLNEDPAPDLVIEIDVTSSSQNRLQVYADLGVAEVWVYNGESLVIQQLQNGTYITSPTSQFFPNLPILEIAIFLQQAGQTDYLELVKAFRNWVRSQLKK
;
A
#
# COMPACT_ATOMS: atom_id res chain seq x y z
N MET A 1 -23.85 -12.24 20.50
CA MET A 1 -23.41 -10.85 20.19
C MET A 1 -21.89 -10.89 20.04
N THR A 2 -21.41 -10.85 18.79
CA THR A 2 -19.97 -10.82 18.50
C THR A 2 -19.56 -9.35 18.58
N VAL A 3 -18.87 -8.98 19.64
CA VAL A 3 -18.25 -7.65 19.73
C VAL A 3 -17.03 -7.69 18.81
N THR A 4 -17.16 -7.18 17.62
CA THR A 4 -15.99 -6.87 16.78
C THR A 4 -15.27 -5.72 17.47
N LEU A 5 -14.18 -6.03 18.17
CA LEU A 5 -13.25 -5.03 18.66
C LEU A 5 -12.56 -4.43 17.43
N LEU A 6 -13.19 -3.42 16.82
CA LEU A 6 -12.51 -2.55 15.89
C LEU A 6 -11.35 -1.92 16.66
N ALA A 7 -10.14 -2.14 16.17
CA ALA A 7 -8.97 -1.40 16.65
C ALA A 7 -9.30 0.10 16.57
N PRO A 8 -8.83 0.93 17.52
CA PRO A 8 -9.03 2.36 17.40
C PRO A 8 -8.50 2.83 16.04
N PRO A 9 -9.19 3.75 15.37
CA PRO A 9 -8.72 4.30 14.10
C PRO A 9 -7.31 4.88 14.27
N ALA A 10 -6.54 4.90 13.17
CA ALA A 10 -5.25 5.57 13.16
C ALA A 10 -5.45 7.05 13.56
N GLU A 11 -4.55 7.59 14.37
CA GLU A 11 -4.55 9.03 14.67
C GLU A 11 -3.94 9.76 13.49
N ILE A 12 -4.66 10.74 12.95
CA ILE A 12 -4.24 11.51 11.78
C ILE A 12 -4.26 13.00 12.09
N ILE A 13 -3.19 13.69 11.74
CA ILE A 13 -3.05 15.14 11.83
C ILE A 13 -2.86 15.69 10.42
N HIS A 14 -3.67 16.70 10.05
CA HIS A 14 -3.53 17.42 8.79
C HIS A 14 -3.02 18.83 9.03
N LEU A 15 -1.98 19.22 8.31
CA LEU A 15 -1.36 20.54 8.35
C LEU A 15 -1.34 21.11 6.94
N SER A 16 -1.60 22.41 6.80
CA SER A 16 -1.53 23.13 5.52
C SER A 16 -0.48 24.23 5.57
N GLY A 17 0.01 24.68 4.42
CA GLY A 17 1.03 25.71 4.32
C GLY A 17 2.45 25.24 4.71
N ILE A 18 2.67 23.96 4.74
CA ILE A 18 3.97 23.35 5.10
C ILE A 18 4.93 23.44 3.90
N SER A 19 6.11 24.01 4.12
CA SER A 19 7.14 24.04 3.09
C SER A 19 7.76 22.65 2.86
N TRP A 20 8.29 22.42 1.66
CA TRP A 20 9.05 21.20 1.35
C TRP A 20 10.21 20.98 2.34
N LYS A 21 10.92 22.06 2.69
CA LYS A 21 12.02 22.01 3.66
C LYS A 21 11.53 21.54 5.04
N THR A 22 10.38 22.02 5.48
CA THR A 22 9.77 21.59 6.76
C THR A 22 9.42 20.11 6.72
N TYR A 23 8.80 19.63 5.62
CA TYR A 23 8.53 18.21 5.41
C TYR A 23 9.80 17.35 5.50
N GLU A 24 10.88 17.73 4.80
CA GLU A 24 12.16 16.98 4.86
C GLU A 24 12.79 17.00 6.25
N THR A 25 12.68 18.12 6.97
CA THR A 25 13.13 18.20 8.36
C THR A 25 12.37 17.24 9.26
N LEU A 26 11.02 17.21 9.14
CA LEU A 26 10.17 16.30 9.91
C LEU A 26 10.47 14.84 9.59
N LEU A 27 10.66 14.47 8.32
CA LEU A 27 11.05 13.12 7.91
C LEU A 27 12.36 12.68 8.60
N ALA A 28 13.35 13.58 8.65
CA ALA A 28 14.64 13.28 9.25
C ALA A 28 14.55 13.15 10.79
N GLU A 29 13.82 14.07 11.44
CA GLU A 29 13.69 14.12 12.91
C GLU A 29 12.74 13.05 13.47
N MET A 30 11.82 12.54 12.64
CA MET A 30 10.86 11.51 13.03
C MET A 30 11.19 10.11 12.49
N SER A 31 12.37 9.93 11.92
CA SER A 31 12.77 8.67 11.25
C SER A 31 12.82 7.45 12.18
N ASP A 32 12.94 7.66 13.49
CA ASP A 32 12.92 6.63 14.53
C ASP A 32 11.52 6.36 15.12
N ARG A 33 10.51 7.11 14.67
CA ARG A 33 9.14 7.01 15.17
C ARG A 33 8.27 6.22 14.21
N ARG A 34 7.23 5.55 14.77
CA ARG A 34 6.22 4.83 13.98
C ARG A 34 5.18 5.81 13.44
N LEU A 35 5.60 6.74 12.60
CA LEU A 35 4.75 7.72 11.94
C LEU A 35 4.88 7.56 10.43
N ARG A 36 3.80 7.86 9.71
CA ARG A 36 3.77 7.97 8.25
C ARG A 36 3.53 9.43 7.89
N LEU A 37 4.35 9.95 7.01
CA LEU A 37 4.24 11.33 6.54
C LEU A 37 3.89 11.35 5.05
N THR A 38 2.76 11.97 4.72
CA THR A 38 2.35 12.17 3.32
C THR A 38 2.30 13.65 3.02
N TYR A 39 3.04 14.09 2.01
CA TYR A 39 3.10 15.49 1.58
C TYR A 39 2.54 15.66 0.19
N ASN A 40 1.65 16.66 0.03
CA ASN A 40 1.06 17.05 -1.24
C ASN A 40 1.01 18.57 -1.35
N ARG A 41 1.97 19.17 -2.09
CA ARG A 41 1.97 20.61 -2.45
C ARG A 41 1.64 21.54 -1.28
N GLY A 42 2.29 21.36 -0.12
CA GLY A 42 2.09 22.17 1.07
C GLY A 42 1.08 21.62 2.07
N ASN A 43 0.37 20.57 1.76
CA ASN A 43 -0.45 19.83 2.71
C ASN A 43 0.36 18.64 3.24
N LEU A 44 0.44 18.51 4.54
CA LEU A 44 1.12 17.42 5.23
C LEU A 44 0.12 16.66 6.08
N GLU A 45 0.08 15.34 5.87
CA GLU A 45 -0.60 14.39 6.73
C GLU A 45 0.44 13.64 7.54
N ILE A 46 0.20 13.51 8.85
CA ILE A 46 0.99 12.70 9.78
C ILE A 46 0.06 11.66 10.38
N MET A 47 0.34 10.39 10.17
CA MET A 47 -0.46 9.28 10.66
C MET A 47 0.33 8.43 11.65
N ALA A 48 -0.30 8.08 12.78
CA ALA A 48 0.18 7.07 13.71
C ALA A 48 -0.59 5.76 13.49
N PRO A 49 0.03 4.71 12.89
CA PRO A 49 -0.66 3.45 12.61
C PRO A 49 -1.10 2.75 13.90
N SER A 50 -2.33 2.23 13.92
CA SER A 50 -2.81 1.37 15.00
C SER A 50 -2.29 -0.07 14.85
N THR A 51 -2.39 -0.89 15.92
CA THR A 51 -2.03 -2.31 15.85
C THR A 51 -2.87 -3.08 14.83
N GLY A 52 -4.14 -2.73 14.66
CA GLY A 52 -5.01 -3.34 13.65
C GLY A 52 -4.61 -2.97 12.23
N HIS A 53 -4.19 -1.73 12.02
CA HIS A 53 -3.62 -1.28 10.75
C HIS A 53 -2.36 -2.08 10.41
N GLU A 54 -1.39 -2.18 11.33
CA GLU A 54 -0.15 -2.93 11.12
C GLU A 54 -0.40 -4.43 10.87
N PHE A 55 -1.42 -5.01 11.54
CA PHE A 55 -1.80 -6.40 11.29
C PHE A 55 -2.37 -6.59 9.87
N SER A 56 -3.31 -5.73 9.45
CA SER A 56 -3.91 -5.78 8.11
C SER A 56 -2.86 -5.57 7.02
N LYS A 57 -1.96 -4.60 7.22
CA LYS A 57 -0.80 -4.34 6.35
C LYS A 57 0.06 -5.59 6.17
N THR A 58 0.49 -6.21 7.28
CA THR A 58 1.32 -7.42 7.25
C THR A 58 0.62 -8.57 6.55
N LEU A 59 -0.67 -8.75 6.81
CA LEU A 59 -1.45 -9.84 6.21
C LEU A 59 -1.65 -9.66 4.70
N ILE A 60 -1.99 -8.45 4.25
CA ILE A 60 -2.17 -8.19 2.81
C ILE A 60 -0.84 -8.28 2.06
N GLY A 61 0.26 -7.81 2.65
CA GLY A 61 1.60 -8.00 2.10
C GLY A 61 1.92 -9.48 1.91
N ARG A 62 1.64 -10.32 2.91
CA ARG A 62 1.79 -11.78 2.83
C ARG A 62 0.88 -12.40 1.76
N PHE A 63 -0.29 -11.86 1.54
CA PHE A 63 -1.18 -12.31 0.47
C PHE A 63 -0.62 -11.97 -0.92
N VAL A 64 -0.07 -10.77 -1.11
CA VAL A 64 0.61 -10.39 -2.37
C VAL A 64 1.80 -11.31 -2.66
N GLU A 65 2.62 -11.61 -1.65
CA GLU A 65 3.71 -12.58 -1.80
C GLU A 65 3.18 -13.96 -2.18
N THR A 66 2.08 -14.41 -1.58
CA THR A 66 1.45 -15.70 -1.91
C THR A 66 0.88 -15.73 -3.33
N LEU A 67 0.24 -14.62 -3.78
CA LEU A 67 -0.19 -14.47 -5.19
C LEU A 67 0.99 -14.62 -6.14
N ALA A 68 2.07 -13.91 -5.86
CA ALA A 68 3.28 -13.90 -6.67
C ALA A 68 3.94 -15.30 -6.73
N GLU A 69 4.07 -15.98 -5.58
CA GLU A 69 4.59 -17.34 -5.49
C GLU A 69 3.78 -18.32 -6.35
N GLU A 70 2.44 -18.32 -6.20
CA GLU A 70 1.58 -19.28 -6.89
C GLU A 70 1.37 -18.96 -8.38
N SER A 71 1.44 -17.66 -8.76
CA SER A 71 1.33 -17.21 -10.16
C SER A 71 2.67 -17.19 -10.88
N VAL A 72 3.79 -17.47 -10.18
CA VAL A 72 5.16 -17.38 -10.71
C VAL A 72 5.47 -15.99 -11.26
N VAL A 73 4.96 -14.96 -10.59
CA VAL A 73 5.23 -13.53 -10.90
C VAL A 73 6.38 -13.08 -10.01
N PRO A 74 7.52 -12.63 -10.56
CA PRO A 74 8.59 -12.09 -9.75
C PRO A 74 8.16 -10.79 -9.07
N ILE A 75 8.53 -10.62 -7.80
CA ILE A 75 8.29 -9.39 -7.05
C ILE A 75 9.54 -8.99 -6.27
N TYR A 76 9.68 -7.70 -5.98
CA TYR A 76 10.71 -7.15 -5.12
C TYR A 76 10.05 -6.22 -4.09
N PRO A 77 9.79 -6.73 -2.86
CA PRO A 77 9.10 -5.97 -1.82
C PRO A 77 10.04 -4.94 -1.19
N LEU A 78 9.58 -3.73 -0.98
CA LEU A 78 10.33 -2.67 -0.28
C LEU A 78 9.59 -2.10 0.94
N GLY A 79 8.47 -2.69 1.33
CA GLY A 79 7.72 -2.30 2.52
C GLY A 79 7.28 -0.84 2.47
N SER A 80 7.49 -0.13 3.57
CA SER A 80 7.12 1.29 3.71
C SER A 80 8.26 2.24 3.33
N THR A 81 8.87 2.04 2.18
CA THR A 81 9.93 2.94 1.69
C THR A 81 9.38 4.33 1.39
N THR A 82 10.10 5.38 1.83
CA THR A 82 9.74 6.76 1.51
C THR A 82 10.05 7.08 0.04
N PHE A 83 9.04 7.47 -0.72
CA PHE A 83 9.16 7.97 -2.09
C PHE A 83 8.91 9.46 -2.15
N LYS A 84 9.72 10.19 -2.93
CA LYS A 84 9.65 11.65 -3.01
C LYS A 84 9.85 12.14 -4.44
N ARG A 85 9.03 13.12 -4.85
CA ARG A 85 9.34 14.06 -5.93
C ARG A 85 9.51 15.45 -5.34
N PRO A 86 10.74 16.02 -5.35
CA PRO A 86 11.04 17.27 -4.67
C PRO A 86 10.05 18.39 -4.96
N LYS A 87 9.57 19.06 -3.90
CA LYS A 87 8.63 20.18 -3.91
C LYS A 87 7.21 19.86 -4.38
N LEU A 88 6.96 18.63 -4.79
CA LEU A 88 5.67 18.20 -5.32
C LEU A 88 4.95 17.28 -4.34
N SER A 89 5.45 16.06 -4.19
CA SER A 89 4.78 14.99 -3.46
C SER A 89 5.77 14.07 -2.77
N GLY A 90 5.36 13.51 -1.62
CA GLY A 90 6.10 12.49 -0.90
C GLY A 90 5.16 11.61 -0.10
N ALA A 91 5.41 10.30 -0.08
CA ALA A 91 4.61 9.35 0.67
C ALA A 91 5.44 8.16 1.14
N GLU A 92 4.96 7.54 2.20
CA GLU A 92 5.39 6.25 2.72
C GLU A 92 4.20 5.30 2.64
N PRO A 93 4.11 4.46 1.59
CA PRO A 93 3.04 3.48 1.45
C PRO A 93 3.06 2.47 2.60
N ASP A 94 1.95 1.80 2.86
CA ASP A 94 1.94 0.72 3.83
C ASP A 94 2.78 -0.46 3.34
N GLU A 95 2.58 -0.89 2.09
CA GLU A 95 3.45 -1.85 1.40
C GLU A 95 3.66 -1.43 -0.06
N CYS A 96 4.80 -1.75 -0.63
CA CYS A 96 5.04 -1.55 -2.05
C CYS A 96 5.88 -2.67 -2.67
N PHE A 97 5.64 -2.90 -3.96
CA PHE A 97 6.28 -3.94 -4.74
C PHE A 97 6.73 -3.43 -6.10
N TYR A 98 7.93 -3.80 -6.49
CA TYR A 98 8.37 -3.74 -7.88
C TYR A 98 8.08 -5.10 -8.52
N ILE A 99 7.58 -5.09 -9.75
CA ILE A 99 7.16 -6.26 -10.53
C ILE A 99 7.80 -6.19 -11.91
N ASP A 100 7.45 -5.19 -12.70
CA ASP A 100 8.01 -4.96 -14.04
C ASP A 100 9.37 -4.26 -13.98
N ASN A 101 9.59 -3.42 -12.95
CA ASN A 101 10.77 -2.57 -12.81
C ASN A 101 11.83 -3.12 -11.83
N ILE A 102 11.80 -4.41 -11.50
CA ILE A 102 12.70 -5.03 -10.51
C ILE A 102 14.17 -4.77 -10.82
N GLU A 103 14.59 -4.96 -12.07
CA GLU A 103 16.01 -4.86 -12.44
C GLU A 103 16.56 -3.43 -12.29
N ALA A 104 15.69 -2.42 -12.42
CA ALA A 104 16.07 -1.02 -12.24
C ALA A 104 16.40 -0.67 -10.78
N VAL A 105 15.90 -1.45 -9.81
CA VAL A 105 16.01 -1.16 -8.36
C VAL A 105 16.78 -2.22 -7.58
N ARG A 106 17.00 -3.38 -8.15
CA ARG A 106 17.67 -4.50 -7.48
C ARG A 106 19.02 -4.11 -6.90
N GLY A 107 19.20 -4.34 -5.60
CA GLY A 107 20.43 -4.08 -4.89
C GLY A 107 20.72 -2.60 -4.58
N LYS A 108 19.88 -1.67 -4.99
CA LYS A 108 20.02 -0.26 -4.61
C LYS A 108 19.71 -0.07 -3.13
N LYS A 109 20.54 0.69 -2.44
CA LYS A 109 20.36 1.04 -1.02
C LYS A 109 19.46 2.25 -0.81
N ARG A 110 19.28 3.06 -1.85
CA ARG A 110 18.42 4.25 -1.88
C ARG A 110 17.85 4.39 -3.27
N LEU A 111 16.62 4.88 -3.35
CA LEU A 111 15.93 5.17 -4.60
C LEU A 111 15.72 6.68 -4.73
N ASP A 112 15.88 7.18 -5.94
CA ASP A 112 15.60 8.57 -6.32
C ASP A 112 14.65 8.58 -7.52
N LEU A 113 13.40 8.98 -7.33
CA LEU A 113 12.39 8.99 -8.39
C LEU A 113 12.65 10.03 -9.51
N ASN A 114 13.77 10.77 -9.46
CA ASN A 114 14.26 11.52 -10.62
C ASN A 114 15.01 10.62 -11.62
N GLU A 115 15.54 9.48 -11.16
CA GLU A 115 16.35 8.54 -11.94
C GLU A 115 15.74 7.13 -11.93
N ASP A 116 15.08 6.75 -10.83
CA ASP A 116 14.52 5.43 -10.62
C ASP A 116 13.01 5.42 -10.90
N PRO A 117 12.45 4.31 -11.40
CA PRO A 117 11.00 4.17 -11.51
C PRO A 117 10.34 4.16 -10.13
N ALA A 118 9.07 4.59 -10.08
CA ALA A 118 8.21 4.35 -8.93
C ALA A 118 7.92 2.85 -8.76
N PRO A 119 7.45 2.40 -7.58
CA PRO A 119 6.97 1.04 -7.41
C PRO A 119 5.79 0.76 -8.35
N ASP A 120 5.70 -0.47 -8.82
CA ASP A 120 4.65 -0.90 -9.74
C ASP A 120 3.30 -1.03 -9.02
N LEU A 121 3.33 -1.58 -7.81
CA LEU A 121 2.16 -1.79 -6.95
C LEU A 121 2.39 -1.18 -5.57
N VAL A 122 1.40 -0.42 -5.11
CA VAL A 122 1.30 0.10 -3.74
C VAL A 122 0.06 -0.45 -3.07
N ILE A 123 0.16 -0.75 -1.78
CA ILE A 123 -0.95 -1.14 -0.92
C ILE A 123 -1.16 -0.06 0.13
N GLU A 124 -2.40 0.35 0.33
CA GLU A 124 -2.85 1.26 1.38
C GLU A 124 -3.95 0.63 2.23
N ILE A 125 -3.79 0.70 3.54
CA ILE A 125 -4.83 0.34 4.50
C ILE A 125 -5.48 1.65 4.95
N ASP A 126 -6.61 1.98 4.35
CA ASP A 126 -7.33 3.22 4.64
C ASP A 126 -8.65 2.92 5.35
N VAL A 127 -8.61 2.90 6.64
CA VAL A 127 -9.80 2.77 7.51
C VAL A 127 -10.45 4.14 7.76
N THR A 128 -9.90 5.19 7.18
CA THR A 128 -10.34 6.58 7.33
C THR A 128 -10.50 7.27 5.98
N SER A 129 -11.26 8.35 5.91
CA SER A 129 -11.70 9.02 4.67
C SER A 129 -10.62 9.83 3.91
N SER A 130 -9.32 9.59 4.11
CA SER A 130 -8.24 10.42 3.53
C SER A 130 -7.67 9.94 2.17
N SER A 131 -8.20 8.85 1.61
CA SER A 131 -7.63 8.16 0.44
C SER A 131 -7.50 9.01 -0.83
N GLN A 132 -8.41 9.94 -1.08
CA GLN A 132 -8.36 10.75 -2.31
C GLN A 132 -7.11 11.64 -2.41
N ASN A 133 -6.64 12.20 -1.30
CA ASN A 133 -5.42 13.00 -1.29
C ASN A 133 -4.17 12.15 -1.54
N ARG A 134 -4.14 10.91 -1.05
CA ARG A 134 -3.01 9.99 -1.24
C ARG A 134 -2.94 9.47 -2.67
N LEU A 135 -4.07 9.19 -3.33
CA LEU A 135 -4.09 8.79 -4.74
C LEU A 135 -3.45 9.86 -5.63
N GLN A 136 -3.72 11.17 -5.38
CA GLN A 136 -3.05 12.23 -6.13
C GLN A 136 -1.53 12.20 -5.91
N VAL A 137 -1.07 11.94 -4.68
CA VAL A 137 0.37 11.79 -4.39
C VAL A 137 0.97 10.64 -5.17
N TYR A 138 0.33 9.47 -5.19
CA TYR A 138 0.82 8.32 -5.95
C TYR A 138 0.78 8.54 -7.46
N ALA A 139 -0.20 9.28 -7.97
CA ALA A 139 -0.23 9.69 -9.39
C ALA A 139 0.96 10.60 -9.72
N ASP A 140 1.27 11.58 -8.86
CA ASP A 140 2.44 12.45 -9.02
C ASP A 140 3.77 11.68 -8.95
N LEU A 141 3.84 10.65 -8.10
CA LEU A 141 5.00 9.77 -7.99
C LEU A 141 5.12 8.83 -9.19
N GLY A 142 4.02 8.50 -9.87
CA GLY A 142 3.98 7.64 -11.05
C GLY A 142 3.77 6.16 -10.73
N VAL A 143 3.12 5.84 -9.62
CA VAL A 143 2.76 4.46 -9.24
C VAL A 143 1.71 3.91 -10.19
N ALA A 144 1.95 2.75 -10.79
CA ALA A 144 1.07 2.20 -11.83
C ALA A 144 -0.25 1.67 -11.28
N GLU A 145 -0.24 1.00 -10.12
CA GLU A 145 -1.43 0.43 -9.49
C GLU A 145 -1.40 0.63 -7.98
N VAL A 146 -2.54 1.01 -7.40
CA VAL A 146 -2.72 1.14 -5.94
C VAL A 146 -3.91 0.28 -5.51
N TRP A 147 -3.71 -0.57 -4.52
CA TRP A 147 -4.79 -1.29 -3.84
C TRP A 147 -5.11 -0.60 -2.53
N VAL A 148 -6.36 -0.24 -2.34
CA VAL A 148 -6.85 0.42 -1.12
C VAL A 148 -7.81 -0.52 -0.40
N TYR A 149 -7.46 -0.92 0.82
CA TYR A 149 -8.34 -1.68 1.71
C TYR A 149 -8.91 -0.78 2.80
N ASN A 150 -10.23 -0.64 2.86
CA ASN A 150 -10.92 0.25 3.79
C ASN A 150 -11.45 -0.44 5.06
N GLY A 151 -11.03 -1.67 5.34
CA GLY A 151 -11.54 -2.49 6.45
C GLY A 151 -12.68 -3.43 6.05
N GLU A 152 -13.36 -3.18 4.93
CA GLU A 152 -14.49 -3.99 4.44
C GLU A 152 -14.25 -4.49 3.02
N SER A 153 -13.78 -3.64 2.14
CA SER A 153 -13.58 -3.93 0.73
C SER A 153 -12.18 -3.52 0.24
N LEU A 154 -11.76 -4.16 -0.82
CA LEU A 154 -10.54 -3.81 -1.56
C LEU A 154 -10.94 -3.11 -2.85
N VAL A 155 -10.27 -2.01 -3.17
CA VAL A 155 -10.44 -1.28 -4.42
C VAL A 155 -9.11 -1.24 -5.16
N ILE A 156 -9.12 -1.55 -6.45
CA ILE A 156 -7.95 -1.44 -7.32
C ILE A 156 -8.06 -0.14 -8.10
N GLN A 157 -7.00 0.66 -8.03
CA GLN A 157 -6.86 1.92 -8.74
C GLN A 157 -5.69 1.80 -9.72
N GLN A 158 -5.91 2.03 -11.01
CA GLN A 158 -4.90 1.99 -12.06
C GLN A 158 -4.64 3.38 -12.62
N LEU A 159 -3.38 3.74 -12.74
CA LEU A 159 -2.98 5.04 -13.27
C LEU A 159 -3.15 5.08 -14.79
N GLN A 160 -4.02 5.97 -15.26
CA GLN A 160 -4.24 6.22 -16.68
C GLN A 160 -4.20 7.72 -16.96
N ASN A 161 -3.31 8.14 -17.84
CA ASN A 161 -3.16 9.56 -18.24
C ASN A 161 -3.01 10.51 -17.04
N GLY A 162 -2.27 10.09 -15.99
CA GLY A 162 -2.01 10.90 -14.80
C GLY A 162 -3.14 10.92 -13.76
N THR A 163 -4.18 10.11 -13.94
CA THR A 163 -5.32 10.01 -13.01
C THR A 163 -5.63 8.54 -12.74
N TYR A 164 -6.02 8.23 -11.50
CA TYR A 164 -6.45 6.88 -11.17
C TYR A 164 -7.89 6.63 -11.61
N ILE A 165 -8.11 5.45 -12.18
CA ILE A 165 -9.43 4.90 -12.46
C ILE A 165 -9.59 3.58 -11.69
N THR A 166 -10.79 3.34 -11.18
CA THR A 166 -11.12 2.06 -10.54
C THR A 166 -11.18 0.95 -11.57
N SER A 167 -10.48 -0.16 -11.29
CA SER A 167 -10.46 -1.35 -12.14
C SER A 167 -11.05 -2.55 -11.40
N PRO A 168 -11.77 -3.44 -12.08
CA PRO A 168 -12.22 -4.70 -11.50
C PRO A 168 -11.11 -5.76 -11.40
N THR A 169 -9.98 -5.56 -12.10
CA THR A 169 -8.87 -6.52 -12.16
C THR A 169 -7.53 -5.82 -11.94
N SER A 170 -6.55 -6.55 -11.41
CA SER A 170 -5.17 -6.08 -11.33
C SER A 170 -4.46 -6.28 -12.66
N GLN A 171 -3.60 -5.33 -13.06
CA GLN A 171 -2.75 -5.49 -14.23
C GLN A 171 -1.61 -6.49 -14.00
N PHE A 172 -1.20 -6.68 -12.74
CA PHE A 172 -0.12 -7.59 -12.37
C PHE A 172 -0.60 -9.01 -12.09
N PHE A 173 -1.88 -9.16 -11.73
CA PHE A 173 -2.52 -10.46 -11.46
C PHE A 173 -3.87 -10.56 -12.21
N PRO A 174 -3.89 -10.43 -13.56
CA PRO A 174 -5.13 -10.26 -14.33
C PRO A 174 -6.06 -11.48 -14.29
N ASN A 175 -5.52 -12.67 -14.02
CA ASN A 175 -6.27 -13.92 -14.00
C ASN A 175 -6.81 -14.28 -12.60
N LEU A 176 -6.61 -13.41 -11.62
CA LEU A 176 -7.04 -13.66 -10.24
C LEU A 176 -8.09 -12.63 -9.79
N PRO A 177 -9.14 -13.04 -9.09
CA PRO A 177 -10.17 -12.14 -8.57
C PRO A 177 -9.68 -11.40 -7.31
N ILE A 178 -8.79 -10.44 -7.49
CA ILE A 178 -8.07 -9.73 -6.42
C ILE A 178 -9.01 -9.10 -5.39
N LEU A 179 -10.18 -8.62 -5.80
CA LEU A 179 -11.16 -8.02 -4.90
C LEU A 179 -11.65 -8.99 -3.81
N GLU A 180 -11.61 -10.32 -4.07
CA GLU A 180 -11.98 -11.34 -3.09
C GLU A 180 -10.98 -11.48 -1.94
N ILE A 181 -9.78 -10.89 -2.02
CA ILE A 181 -8.82 -10.82 -0.92
C ILE A 181 -9.46 -10.22 0.33
N ALA A 182 -10.37 -9.25 0.17
CA ALA A 182 -11.10 -8.64 1.26
C ALA A 182 -11.84 -9.67 2.15
N ILE A 183 -12.35 -10.77 1.56
CA ILE A 183 -13.03 -11.85 2.30
C ILE A 183 -12.08 -12.52 3.30
N PHE A 184 -10.82 -12.69 2.92
CA PHE A 184 -9.79 -13.26 3.80
C PHE A 184 -9.33 -12.24 4.85
N LEU A 185 -9.19 -10.97 4.47
CA LEU A 185 -8.83 -9.90 5.41
C LEU A 185 -9.88 -9.71 6.51
N GLN A 186 -11.17 -9.88 6.20
CA GLN A 186 -12.26 -9.83 7.18
C GLN A 186 -12.22 -10.97 8.21
N GLN A 187 -11.54 -12.08 7.92
CA GLN A 187 -11.33 -13.19 8.86
C GLN A 187 -10.13 -12.96 9.80
N ALA A 188 -9.40 -11.87 9.58
CA ALA A 188 -8.27 -11.47 10.40
C ALA A 188 -8.68 -11.30 11.88
N GLY A 189 -7.91 -11.90 12.80
CA GLY A 189 -8.20 -11.89 14.22
C GLY A 189 -9.27 -12.89 14.68
N GLN A 190 -9.98 -13.55 13.77
CA GLN A 190 -10.95 -14.61 14.08
C GLN A 190 -10.40 -16.01 13.79
N THR A 191 -9.43 -16.09 12.89
CA THR A 191 -8.76 -17.32 12.46
C THR A 191 -7.26 -17.20 12.77
N ASP A 192 -6.62 -18.33 13.07
CA ASP A 192 -5.15 -18.39 13.22
C ASP A 192 -4.48 -17.84 11.94
N TYR A 193 -3.45 -17.03 12.13
CA TYR A 193 -2.75 -16.35 11.02
C TYR A 193 -2.24 -17.33 9.97
N LEU A 194 -1.58 -18.42 10.38
CA LEU A 194 -1.01 -19.38 9.43
C LEU A 194 -2.09 -20.20 8.72
N GLU A 195 -3.18 -20.53 9.43
CA GLU A 195 -4.32 -21.21 8.82
C GLU A 195 -5.00 -20.32 7.76
N LEU A 196 -5.12 -19.03 8.05
CA LEU A 196 -5.66 -18.05 7.10
C LEU A 196 -4.77 -17.93 5.84
N VAL A 197 -3.45 -17.86 6.01
CA VAL A 197 -2.50 -17.83 4.87
C VAL A 197 -2.56 -19.11 4.07
N LYS A 198 -2.69 -20.29 4.71
CA LYS A 198 -2.86 -21.58 4.01
C LYS A 198 -4.18 -21.64 3.23
N ALA A 199 -5.27 -21.19 3.84
CA ALA A 199 -6.58 -21.12 3.20
C ALA A 199 -6.53 -20.20 1.95
N PHE A 200 -5.90 -19.04 2.08
CA PHE A 200 -5.69 -18.13 0.97
C PHE A 200 -4.87 -18.77 -0.16
N ARG A 201 -3.75 -19.41 0.16
CA ARG A 201 -2.92 -20.13 -0.81
C ARG A 201 -3.71 -21.20 -1.57
N ASN A 202 -4.52 -21.99 -0.86
CA ASN A 202 -5.35 -23.02 -1.49
C ASN A 202 -6.41 -22.37 -2.42
N TRP A 203 -6.97 -21.25 -2.01
CA TRP A 203 -7.90 -20.47 -2.85
C TRP A 203 -7.20 -20.00 -4.12
N VAL A 204 -6.01 -19.36 -4.04
CA VAL A 204 -5.23 -18.91 -5.22
C VAL A 204 -5.02 -20.06 -6.19
N ARG A 205 -4.54 -21.22 -5.70
CA ARG A 205 -4.34 -22.43 -6.52
C ARG A 205 -5.63 -22.90 -7.21
N SER A 206 -6.76 -22.75 -6.56
CA SER A 206 -8.06 -23.11 -7.14
C SER A 206 -8.50 -22.16 -8.26
N GLN A 207 -8.15 -20.88 -8.16
CA GLN A 207 -8.44 -19.88 -9.20
C GLN A 207 -7.54 -20.11 -10.44
N LEU A 208 -6.25 -20.41 -10.25
CA LEU A 208 -5.30 -20.63 -11.35
C LEU A 208 -5.58 -21.92 -12.15
N LYS A 209 -6.46 -22.82 -11.67
CA LYS A 209 -6.85 -24.06 -12.36
C LYS A 209 -8.11 -23.90 -13.22
N LYS A 210 -8.80 -22.76 -13.14
CA LYS A 210 -9.99 -22.43 -13.92
C LYS A 210 -9.61 -21.89 -15.30
#